data_472d73ac0a481259f803bc7b2a7e1e57
#
_entry.id   472d73ac0a481259f803bc7b2a7e1e57
#
_cell.length_a   1.000
_cell.length_b   1.000
_cell.length_c   1.000
_cell.angle_alpha   90.00
_cell.angle_beta   90.00
_cell.angle_gamma   90.00
#
_symmetry.space_group_name_H-M   'P 1'
#
loop_
_entity.id
_entity.type
_entity.pdbx_description
1 polymer ?
#
loop_
_entity_poly.entity_id
_entity_poly.type
_entity_poly.pdbx_seq_one_letter_code
_entity_poly.pdbx_strand_id
1 'polypeptide(L)'
;MTVAASTPIELIQGVYATLDERVATGRRRLGRALTLAEKVLINHLDDPDTSGLERGVSYVDLRPDRVAMQDATAQMAWLQFMTAGLDEVQAPTTTHCDHLIEARDDGKLDLATALDGNREVYDFLASVCARYGAGFWKPGSGIIHQVVLEQYAFPG
;
A
#
# COMPACT_ATOMS: atom_id res chain seq x y z
N MET A 1 -19.14 -5.64 -3.23
CA MET A 1 -18.10 -4.68 -2.79
C MET A 1 -17.24 -4.33 -3.99
N THR A 2 -17.15 -3.07 -4.36
CA THR A 2 -16.39 -2.65 -5.55
C THR A 2 -14.95 -2.45 -5.13
N VAL A 3 -14.03 -3.24 -5.66
CA VAL A 3 -12.60 -3.00 -5.54
C VAL A 3 -12.27 -1.76 -6.37
N ALA A 4 -11.43 -0.86 -5.88
CA ALA A 4 -10.94 0.26 -6.68
C ALA A 4 -10.29 -0.29 -7.96
N ALA A 5 -10.85 0.05 -9.11
CA ALA A 5 -10.51 -0.61 -10.38
C ALA A 5 -9.13 -0.23 -10.93
N SER A 6 -8.58 0.91 -10.49
CA SER A 6 -7.28 1.42 -10.99
C SER A 6 -6.74 2.50 -10.04
N THR A 7 -5.47 2.86 -10.25
CA THR A 7 -4.90 4.07 -9.65
C THR A 7 -5.49 5.30 -10.37
N PRO A 8 -6.00 6.32 -9.63
CA PRO A 8 -6.52 7.53 -10.25
C PRO A 8 -5.45 8.21 -11.12
N ILE A 9 -5.82 8.66 -12.32
CA ILE A 9 -4.86 9.27 -13.25
C ILE A 9 -4.32 10.60 -12.71
N GLU A 10 -5.12 11.32 -11.98
CA GLU A 10 -4.76 12.59 -11.34
C GLU A 10 -3.65 12.38 -10.29
N LEU A 11 -3.67 11.25 -9.58
CA LEU A 11 -2.60 10.87 -8.66
C LEU A 11 -1.30 10.65 -9.42
N ILE A 12 -1.33 9.88 -10.50
CA ILE A 12 -0.14 9.62 -11.34
C ILE A 12 0.42 10.93 -11.90
N GLN A 13 -0.44 11.78 -12.43
CA GLN A 13 -0.05 13.09 -12.94
C GLN A 13 0.57 13.97 -11.85
N GLY A 14 0.00 13.96 -10.63
CA GLY A 14 0.54 14.69 -9.49
C GLY A 14 1.94 14.23 -9.09
N VAL A 15 2.19 12.91 -9.07
CA VAL A 15 3.51 12.34 -8.78
C VAL A 15 4.55 12.82 -9.81
N TYR A 16 4.22 12.72 -11.10
CA TYR A 16 5.14 13.15 -12.16
C TYR A 16 5.35 14.66 -12.22
N ALA A 17 4.36 15.47 -11.89
CA ALA A 17 4.47 16.92 -11.91
C ALA A 17 5.51 17.45 -10.90
N THR A 18 5.74 16.75 -9.81
CA THR A 18 6.67 17.17 -8.75
C THR A 18 8.01 16.43 -8.78
N LEU A 19 8.12 15.34 -9.55
CA LEU A 19 9.27 14.44 -9.52
C LEU A 19 10.60 15.12 -9.77
N ASP A 20 10.70 15.93 -10.84
CA ASP A 20 11.97 16.58 -11.25
C ASP A 20 12.45 17.58 -10.21
N GLU A 21 11.55 18.38 -9.65
CA GLU A 21 11.86 19.38 -8.61
C GLU A 21 12.32 18.70 -7.31
N ARG A 22 11.60 17.68 -6.87
CA ARG A 22 11.93 16.93 -5.65
C ARG A 22 13.27 16.20 -5.79
N VAL A 23 13.53 15.57 -6.92
CA VAL A 23 14.82 14.91 -7.22
C VAL A 23 15.95 15.95 -7.27
N ALA A 24 15.72 17.13 -7.87
CA ALA A 24 16.71 18.21 -7.89
C ALA A 24 17.02 18.70 -6.45
N THR A 25 16.00 18.85 -5.61
CA THR A 25 16.16 19.18 -4.19
C THR A 25 17.03 18.14 -3.47
N GLY A 26 16.74 16.86 -3.64
CA GLY A 26 17.53 15.79 -3.05
C GLY A 26 19.01 15.81 -3.50
N ARG A 27 19.26 16.05 -4.78
CA ARG A 27 20.64 16.18 -5.30
C ARG A 27 21.38 17.36 -4.68
N ARG A 28 20.71 18.52 -4.55
CA ARG A 28 21.31 19.71 -3.89
C ARG A 28 21.66 19.42 -2.44
N ARG A 29 20.73 18.82 -1.70
CA ARG A 29 20.89 18.56 -0.26
C ARG A 29 21.97 17.52 0.04
N LEU A 30 22.06 16.46 -0.78
CA LEU A 30 23.06 15.38 -0.60
C LEU A 30 24.39 15.66 -1.31
N GLY A 31 24.46 16.67 -2.19
CA GLY A 31 25.68 17.06 -2.89
C GLY A 31 26.20 16.02 -3.89
N ARG A 32 25.36 15.08 -4.35
CA ARG A 32 25.74 13.95 -5.22
C ARG A 32 24.57 13.45 -6.06
N ALA A 33 24.88 12.56 -7.00
CA ALA A 33 23.87 11.78 -7.71
C ALA A 33 23.09 10.88 -6.74
N LEU A 34 21.81 10.66 -7.04
CA LEU A 34 20.90 9.82 -6.25
C LEU A 34 20.79 8.42 -6.88
N THR A 35 20.67 7.42 -6.05
CA THR A 35 20.20 6.08 -6.46
C THR A 35 18.72 6.11 -6.79
N LEU A 36 18.19 5.06 -7.43
CA LEU A 36 16.76 4.94 -7.70
C LEU A 36 15.94 4.97 -6.39
N ALA A 37 16.36 4.20 -5.39
CA ALA A 37 15.69 4.16 -4.09
C ALA A 37 15.63 5.54 -3.41
N GLU A 38 16.71 6.31 -3.49
CA GLU A 38 16.73 7.69 -2.95
C GLU A 38 15.81 8.63 -3.73
N LYS A 39 15.70 8.48 -5.05
CA LYS A 39 14.76 9.28 -5.85
C LYS A 39 13.31 8.97 -5.45
N VAL A 40 12.96 7.70 -5.31
CA VAL A 40 11.64 7.26 -4.87
C VAL A 40 11.34 7.80 -3.47
N LEU A 41 12.27 7.62 -2.51
CA LEU A 41 12.10 8.13 -1.15
C LEU A 41 11.87 9.64 -1.13
N ILE A 42 12.73 10.41 -1.80
CA ILE A 42 12.68 11.87 -1.80
C ILE A 42 11.39 12.38 -2.48
N ASN A 43 10.93 11.68 -3.52
CA ASN A 43 9.67 12.03 -4.16
C ASN A 43 8.45 11.85 -3.25
N HIS A 44 8.54 10.96 -2.27
CA HIS A 44 7.45 10.67 -1.34
C HIS A 44 7.64 11.32 0.05
N LEU A 45 8.69 12.10 0.29
CA LEU A 45 8.82 12.86 1.52
C LEU A 45 7.66 13.86 1.66
N ASP A 46 7.13 14.02 2.86
CA ASP A 46 6.15 15.07 3.14
C ASP A 46 6.76 16.46 2.86
N ASP A 47 7.94 16.70 3.42
CA ASP A 47 8.73 17.90 3.16
C ASP A 47 10.15 17.52 2.69
N PRO A 48 10.45 17.59 1.40
CA PRO A 48 11.76 17.27 0.86
C PRO A 48 12.85 18.30 1.20
N ASP A 49 12.49 19.52 1.61
CA ASP A 49 13.44 20.58 1.90
C ASP A 49 13.98 20.52 3.35
N THR A 50 13.18 20.07 4.31
CA THR A 50 13.56 20.09 5.74
C THR A 50 13.76 18.70 6.36
N SER A 51 13.17 17.64 5.78
CA SER A 51 13.30 16.27 6.30
C SER A 51 14.76 15.86 6.48
N GLY A 52 15.07 15.17 7.58
CA GLY A 52 16.40 14.58 7.79
C GLY A 52 16.73 13.54 6.70
N LEU A 53 17.97 13.52 6.19
CA LEU A 53 18.40 12.57 5.17
C LEU A 53 19.64 11.77 5.59
N GLU A 54 19.95 11.72 6.86
CA GLU A 54 21.07 10.94 7.39
C GLU A 54 20.69 9.47 7.48
N ARG A 55 21.39 8.64 6.69
CA ARG A 55 21.10 7.21 6.57
C ARG A 55 21.28 6.48 7.90
N GLY A 56 20.27 5.73 8.32
CA GLY A 56 20.25 4.96 9.55
C GLY A 56 20.02 5.78 10.83
N VAL A 57 19.81 7.10 10.69
CA VAL A 57 19.60 8.02 11.83
C VAL A 57 18.27 8.77 11.69
N SER A 58 18.00 9.36 10.52
CA SER A 58 16.83 10.20 10.33
C SER A 58 15.54 9.40 10.27
N TYR A 59 14.50 9.90 10.94
CA TYR A 59 13.10 9.51 10.72
C TYR A 59 12.47 10.51 9.74
N VAL A 60 11.61 10.02 8.87
CA VAL A 60 10.97 10.84 7.84
C VAL A 60 9.47 10.55 7.77
N ASP A 61 8.69 11.58 7.46
CA ASP A 61 7.28 11.47 7.15
C ASP A 61 7.10 11.31 5.64
N LEU A 62 6.28 10.34 5.24
CA LEU A 62 6.05 10.00 3.85
C LEU A 62 4.59 10.20 3.46
N ARG A 63 4.35 10.64 2.24
CA ARG A 63 3.05 10.63 1.57
C ARG A 63 3.01 9.49 0.55
N PRO A 64 2.49 8.33 0.91
CA PRO A 64 2.42 7.19 0.00
C PRO A 64 1.35 7.41 -1.07
N ASP A 65 1.60 6.94 -2.28
CA ASP A 65 0.61 6.97 -3.37
C ASP A 65 -0.47 5.90 -3.18
N ARG A 66 -0.11 4.80 -2.52
CA ARG A 66 -0.99 3.69 -2.23
C ARG A 66 -0.52 2.92 -1.00
N VAL A 67 -1.50 2.38 -0.28
CA VAL A 67 -1.28 1.38 0.77
C VAL A 67 -1.89 0.06 0.30
N ALA A 68 -1.08 -0.99 0.21
CA ALA A 68 -1.53 -2.34 -0.08
C ALA A 68 -1.13 -3.27 1.07
N MET A 69 -2.11 -3.95 1.64
CA MET A 69 -1.92 -4.79 2.82
C MET A 69 -2.34 -6.23 2.50
N GLN A 70 -1.60 -7.19 3.02
CA GLN A 70 -1.97 -8.60 2.96
C GLN A 70 -2.73 -9.01 4.22
N ASP A 71 -3.55 -10.07 4.14
CA ASP A 71 -4.49 -10.49 5.18
C ASP A 71 -3.84 -10.83 6.52
N ALA A 72 -2.65 -11.43 6.53
CA ALA A 72 -1.99 -11.83 7.76
C ALA A 72 -1.57 -10.62 8.64
N THR A 73 -1.24 -9.47 8.05
CA THR A 73 -0.79 -8.26 8.77
C THR A 73 -1.81 -7.13 8.76
N ALA A 74 -2.75 -7.11 7.82
CA ALA A 74 -3.76 -6.05 7.69
C ALA A 74 -4.66 -5.93 8.92
N GLN A 75 -4.90 -7.03 9.65
CA GLN A 75 -5.70 -7.01 10.87
C GLN A 75 -5.15 -6.01 11.88
N MET A 76 -3.84 -6.09 12.16
CA MET A 76 -3.18 -5.18 13.10
C MET A 76 -3.17 -3.74 12.59
N ALA A 77 -2.87 -3.54 11.30
CA ALA A 77 -2.86 -2.22 10.69
C ALA A 77 -4.25 -1.55 10.75
N TRP A 78 -5.31 -2.29 10.47
CA TRP A 78 -6.68 -1.79 10.58
C TRP A 78 -7.08 -1.48 12.02
N LEU A 79 -6.71 -2.31 13.00
CA LEU A 79 -6.95 -2.00 14.41
C LEU A 79 -6.25 -0.72 14.85
N GLN A 80 -5.01 -0.49 14.41
CA GLN A 80 -4.28 0.76 14.67
C GLN A 80 -4.95 1.95 13.98
N PHE A 81 -5.39 1.80 12.74
CA PHE A 81 -6.12 2.84 12.01
C PHE A 81 -7.43 3.22 12.73
N MET A 82 -8.20 2.23 13.19
CA MET A 82 -9.44 2.44 13.93
C MET A 82 -9.20 3.19 15.24
N THR A 83 -8.13 2.84 15.98
CA THR A 83 -7.76 3.52 17.22
C THR A 83 -7.25 4.95 17.00
N ALA A 84 -6.74 5.26 15.81
CA ALA A 84 -6.35 6.63 15.44
C ALA A 84 -7.57 7.54 15.23
N GLY A 85 -8.77 6.99 15.08
CA GLY A 85 -10.02 7.75 15.01
C GLY A 85 -10.26 8.49 13.69
N LEU A 86 -9.64 8.04 12.61
CA LEU A 86 -9.86 8.59 11.28
C LEU A 86 -11.16 8.03 10.65
N ASP A 87 -11.87 8.86 9.91
CA ASP A 87 -13.17 8.49 9.33
C ASP A 87 -13.02 7.67 8.04
N GLU A 88 -11.95 7.91 7.27
CA GLU A 88 -11.66 7.23 6.00
C GLU A 88 -10.17 7.25 5.70
N VAL A 89 -9.75 6.37 4.77
CA VAL A 89 -8.35 6.33 4.31
C VAL A 89 -8.03 7.56 3.46
N GLN A 90 -6.85 8.15 3.66
CA GLN A 90 -6.40 9.33 2.92
C GLN A 90 -5.73 8.98 1.59
N ALA A 91 -5.00 7.87 1.54
CA ALA A 91 -4.42 7.33 0.32
C ALA A 91 -5.26 6.16 -0.21
N PRO A 92 -5.29 5.91 -1.52
CA PRO A 92 -5.89 4.70 -2.08
C PRO A 92 -5.36 3.45 -1.38
N THR A 93 -6.24 2.70 -0.74
CA THR A 93 -5.87 1.56 0.12
C THR A 93 -6.58 0.30 -0.33
N THR A 94 -5.86 -0.81 -0.34
CA THR A 94 -6.42 -2.14 -0.64
C THR A 94 -5.93 -3.19 0.34
N THR A 95 -6.80 -4.14 0.68
CA THR A 95 -6.46 -5.34 1.46
C THR A 95 -6.64 -6.57 0.58
N HIS A 96 -5.64 -7.44 0.56
CA HIS A 96 -5.56 -8.62 -0.28
C HIS A 96 -5.50 -9.89 0.57
N CYS A 97 -6.37 -10.86 0.27
CA CYS A 97 -6.46 -12.10 1.02
C CYS A 97 -5.85 -13.26 0.23
N ASP A 98 -4.56 -13.48 0.43
CA ASP A 98 -3.79 -14.51 -0.29
C ASP A 98 -2.82 -15.30 0.62
N HIS A 99 -2.35 -14.73 1.73
CA HIS A 99 -1.32 -15.37 2.58
C HIS A 99 -1.87 -16.43 3.56
N LEU A 100 -3.16 -16.43 3.84
CA LEU A 100 -3.80 -17.41 4.72
C LEU A 100 -4.30 -18.65 3.95
N ILE A 101 -4.00 -18.75 2.66
CA ILE A 101 -4.29 -19.92 1.84
C ILE A 101 -3.03 -20.78 1.77
N GLU A 102 -3.06 -21.96 2.38
CA GLU A 102 -1.94 -22.90 2.33
C GLU A 102 -2.02 -23.76 1.06
N ALA A 103 -0.94 -23.83 0.30
CA ALA A 103 -0.85 -24.68 -0.89
C ALA A 103 -0.44 -26.11 -0.50
N ARG A 104 -1.41 -26.97 -0.22
CA ARG A 104 -1.20 -28.34 0.24
C ARG A 104 -1.65 -29.39 -0.75
N ASP A 105 -2.91 -29.29 -1.19
CA ASP A 105 -3.59 -30.32 -1.97
C ASP A 105 -3.87 -29.84 -3.39
N ASP A 106 -4.91 -29.01 -3.53
CA ASP A 106 -5.24 -28.32 -4.78
C ASP A 106 -5.90 -26.97 -4.51
N GLY A 107 -5.87 -26.08 -5.49
CA GLY A 107 -6.33 -24.70 -5.32
C GLY A 107 -7.79 -24.54 -4.89
N LYS A 108 -8.68 -25.50 -5.19
CA LYS A 108 -10.09 -25.46 -4.78
C LYS A 108 -10.26 -25.91 -3.34
N LEU A 109 -9.60 -27.01 -2.98
CA LEU A 109 -9.67 -27.56 -1.63
C LEU A 109 -8.97 -26.64 -0.63
N ASP A 110 -7.78 -26.14 -0.99
CA ASP A 110 -7.01 -25.22 -0.16
C ASP A 110 -7.77 -23.91 0.07
N LEU A 111 -8.42 -23.36 -0.97
CA LEU A 111 -9.27 -22.19 -0.82
C LEU A 111 -10.48 -22.45 0.07
N ALA A 112 -11.15 -23.60 -0.07
CA ALA A 112 -12.30 -23.95 0.75
C ALA A 112 -11.90 -24.09 2.23
N THR A 113 -10.75 -24.73 2.50
CA THR A 113 -10.18 -24.87 3.84
C THR A 113 -9.84 -23.50 4.46
N ALA A 114 -9.22 -22.62 3.67
CA ALA A 114 -8.88 -21.26 4.13
C ALA A 114 -10.14 -20.44 4.44
N LEU A 115 -11.16 -20.51 3.59
CA LEU A 115 -12.44 -19.79 3.78
C LEU A 115 -13.18 -20.23 5.04
N ASP A 116 -13.11 -21.51 5.40
CA ASP A 116 -13.71 -22.01 6.63
C ASP A 116 -12.88 -21.65 7.86
N GLY A 117 -11.57 -21.94 7.82
CA GLY A 117 -10.67 -21.75 8.96
C GLY A 117 -10.38 -20.28 9.31
N ASN A 118 -10.46 -19.37 8.34
CA ASN A 118 -10.14 -17.94 8.54
C ASN A 118 -11.35 -17.03 8.32
N ARG A 119 -12.56 -17.53 8.45
CA ARG A 119 -13.80 -16.79 8.19
C ARG A 119 -13.86 -15.45 8.94
N GLU A 120 -13.57 -15.45 10.23
CA GLU A 120 -13.61 -14.23 11.05
C GLU A 120 -12.65 -13.15 10.54
N VAL A 121 -11.45 -13.56 10.13
CA VAL A 121 -10.45 -12.64 9.57
C VAL A 121 -10.96 -12.01 8.28
N TYR A 122 -11.46 -12.83 7.36
CA TYR A 122 -11.96 -12.32 6.08
C TYR A 122 -13.19 -11.42 6.24
N ASP A 123 -14.11 -11.78 7.14
CA ASP A 123 -15.29 -10.97 7.44
C ASP A 123 -14.90 -9.64 8.10
N PHE A 124 -13.96 -9.65 9.03
CA PHE A 124 -13.41 -8.44 9.63
C PHE A 124 -12.78 -7.55 8.57
N LEU A 125 -11.86 -8.06 7.75
CA LEU A 125 -11.16 -7.29 6.72
C LEU A 125 -12.14 -6.73 5.68
N ALA A 126 -13.14 -7.50 5.27
CA ALA A 126 -14.18 -7.04 4.36
C ALA A 126 -14.98 -5.88 4.97
N SER A 127 -15.34 -5.98 6.25
CA SER A 127 -16.14 -4.98 6.95
C SER A 127 -15.38 -3.67 7.15
N VAL A 128 -14.11 -3.70 7.57
CA VAL A 128 -13.32 -2.48 7.78
C VAL A 128 -12.98 -1.80 6.46
N CYS A 129 -12.67 -2.55 5.41
CA CYS A 129 -12.48 -1.99 4.08
C CYS A 129 -13.74 -1.24 3.61
N ALA A 130 -14.91 -1.83 3.79
CA ALA A 130 -16.18 -1.19 3.44
C ALA A 130 -16.46 0.06 4.28
N ARG A 131 -16.11 0.02 5.57
CA ARG A 131 -16.35 1.14 6.49
C ARG A 131 -15.48 2.35 6.20
N TYR A 132 -14.20 2.12 5.84
CA TYR A 132 -13.20 3.18 5.73
C TYR A 132 -12.81 3.53 4.29
N GLY A 133 -13.56 3.05 3.29
CA GLY A 133 -13.37 3.41 1.89
C GLY A 133 -12.21 2.68 1.19
N ALA A 134 -11.74 1.55 1.72
CA ALA A 134 -10.70 0.74 1.11
C ALA A 134 -11.24 -0.35 0.19
N GLY A 135 -10.43 -0.77 -0.78
CA GLY A 135 -10.73 -1.92 -1.64
C GLY A 135 -10.44 -3.25 -0.92
N PHE A 136 -11.25 -4.26 -1.22
CA PHE A 136 -11.09 -5.60 -0.67
C PHE A 136 -10.97 -6.65 -1.77
N TRP A 137 -9.82 -7.28 -1.85
CA TRP A 137 -9.54 -8.42 -2.71
C TRP A 137 -9.74 -9.70 -1.91
N LYS A 138 -10.88 -10.37 -2.18
CA LYS A 138 -11.30 -11.56 -1.45
C LYS A 138 -10.35 -12.74 -1.64
N PRO A 139 -10.37 -13.76 -0.75
CA PRO A 139 -9.61 -15.00 -0.93
C PRO A 139 -9.84 -15.61 -2.31
N GLY A 140 -8.76 -16.04 -2.96
CA GLY A 140 -8.79 -16.62 -4.31
C GLY A 140 -8.75 -15.60 -5.45
N SER A 141 -8.57 -14.31 -5.15
CA SER A 141 -8.45 -13.26 -6.20
C SER A 141 -7.06 -13.15 -6.83
N GLY A 142 -6.07 -13.82 -6.30
CA GLY A 142 -4.68 -13.79 -6.75
C GLY A 142 -3.72 -13.25 -5.68
N ILE A 143 -2.43 -13.48 -5.89
CA ILE A 143 -1.38 -13.04 -4.97
C ILE A 143 -1.22 -11.51 -5.01
N ILE A 144 -1.07 -10.90 -3.83
CA ILE A 144 -0.97 -9.44 -3.69
C ILE A 144 0.08 -8.81 -4.62
N HIS A 145 1.27 -9.39 -4.71
CA HIS A 145 2.36 -8.83 -5.51
C HIS A 145 1.97 -8.69 -6.98
N GLN A 146 1.36 -9.73 -7.56
CA GLN A 146 0.94 -9.72 -8.94
C GLN A 146 -0.26 -8.79 -9.16
N VAL A 147 -1.25 -8.86 -8.28
CA VAL A 147 -2.43 -8.00 -8.38
C VAL A 147 -2.07 -6.52 -8.28
N VAL A 148 -1.19 -6.15 -7.34
CA VAL A 148 -0.74 -4.75 -7.20
C VAL A 148 0.05 -4.30 -8.42
N LEU A 149 0.95 -5.14 -8.93
CA LEU A 149 1.73 -4.83 -10.12
C LEU A 149 0.84 -4.59 -11.34
N GLU A 150 -0.14 -5.47 -11.58
CA GLU A 150 -0.98 -5.42 -12.78
C GLU A 150 -2.09 -4.37 -12.74
N GLN A 151 -2.64 -4.11 -11.56
CA GLN A 151 -3.84 -3.28 -11.43
C GLN A 151 -3.55 -1.85 -10.96
N TYR A 152 -2.44 -1.62 -10.26
CA TYR A 152 -2.23 -0.37 -9.53
C TYR A 152 -0.88 0.28 -9.72
N ALA A 153 0.19 -0.50 -9.93
CA ALA A 153 1.53 0.05 -9.99
C ALA A 153 1.74 0.90 -11.24
N PHE A 154 2.54 1.94 -11.09
CA PHE A 154 3.05 2.76 -12.18
C PHE A 154 4.51 3.12 -11.89
N PRO A 155 5.34 3.41 -12.90
CA PRO A 155 6.72 3.84 -12.71
C PRO A 155 6.79 5.18 -11.96
N GLY A 156 7.63 5.27 -10.89
CA GLY A 156 7.74 6.55 -10.16
C GLY A 156 8.43 6.48 -8.80
#